data_2c6b202918ee702165422e8a2ff93d89
#
_entry.id   2c6b202918ee702165422e8a2ff93d89
#
_cell.length_a   1.000
_cell.length_b   1.000
_cell.length_c   1.000
_cell.angle_alpha   90.00
_cell.angle_beta   90.00
_cell.angle_gamma   90.00
#
_symmetry.space_group_name_H-M   'P 1'
#
loop_
_entity.id
_entity.type
_entity.pdbx_description
1 polymer ?
#
loop_
_entity_poly.entity_id
_entity_poly.type
_entity_poly.pdbx_seq_one_letter_code
_entity_poly.pdbx_strand_id
1 'polypeptide(L)'
;MTARILIVDDEKDMLNVLKRIISEKRNYSVTIEPDPIIALELFMKEPFDLVITDLKMPGMDGITLLEEVKKISPGTSVFVMTAYGTIETAVDAIKKGAYDYITKPFMSEHVLLTIDKAVKWRQMVKENLALRQALEEKEGYLPMIGTSPAIMEVFEHIRQVAPSMATVLITGPSGTGKELVAGAIHRNSRRSSKAMITVNCTAIPEQIMESELFGHVKGAFTGAWRDKKGMVEEAQEGTLFLDEIADLSPFMQTKLLRLLQDGEYKPVGGVFTKKADIRIIAATNHDINQDVKEKRFREDLYYRLNVVHIELPPLSKRKEDIPLLAYHFMEKYARINQKDIREISAPAMQALLLNE
;
A
#
# COMPACT_ATOMS: atom_id res chain seq x y z
N MET A 1 1.16 3.17 -25.47
CA MET A 1 2.45 3.69 -26.00
C MET A 1 3.37 2.53 -26.27
N THR A 2 4.14 2.57 -27.35
CA THR A 2 5.11 1.54 -27.71
C THR A 2 6.36 1.72 -26.84
N ALA A 3 6.82 0.69 -26.14
CA ALA A 3 8.02 0.78 -25.32
C ALA A 3 9.26 1.03 -26.18
N ARG A 4 10.16 1.88 -25.70
CA ARG A 4 11.39 2.28 -26.39
C ARG A 4 12.58 1.58 -25.76
N ILE A 5 13.32 0.84 -26.57
CA ILE A 5 14.44 0.00 -26.16
C ILE A 5 15.71 0.53 -26.84
N LEU A 6 16.77 0.76 -26.07
CA LEU A 6 18.11 1.08 -26.56
C LEU A 6 18.98 -0.18 -26.40
N ILE A 7 19.67 -0.58 -27.46
CA ILE A 7 20.62 -1.70 -27.44
C ILE A 7 22.02 -1.16 -27.75
N VAL A 8 22.98 -1.51 -26.90
CA VAL A 8 24.37 -1.04 -26.99
C VAL A 8 25.30 -2.24 -26.98
N ASP A 9 26.05 -2.43 -28.06
CA ASP A 9 27.01 -3.53 -28.22
C ASP A 9 27.98 -3.13 -29.34
N ASP A 10 29.29 -3.24 -29.14
CA ASP A 10 30.31 -2.89 -30.15
C ASP A 10 30.28 -3.85 -31.35
N GLU A 11 29.69 -5.03 -31.21
CA GLU A 11 29.47 -6.00 -32.28
C GLU A 11 28.21 -5.67 -33.09
N LYS A 12 28.39 -5.06 -34.30
CA LYS A 12 27.28 -4.69 -35.20
C LYS A 12 26.36 -5.85 -35.55
N ASP A 13 26.89 -7.06 -35.68
CA ASP A 13 26.09 -8.27 -35.99
C ASP A 13 25.16 -8.59 -34.82
N MET A 14 25.64 -8.47 -33.61
CA MET A 14 24.84 -8.67 -32.39
C MET A 14 23.70 -7.65 -32.29
N LEU A 15 23.98 -6.36 -32.53
CA LEU A 15 22.97 -5.31 -32.59
C LEU A 15 21.85 -5.62 -33.59
N ASN A 16 22.22 -6.07 -34.80
CA ASN A 16 21.25 -6.40 -35.84
C ASN A 16 20.40 -7.64 -35.47
N VAL A 17 21.03 -8.66 -34.89
CA VAL A 17 20.32 -9.86 -34.42
C VAL A 17 19.29 -9.51 -33.33
N LEU A 18 19.69 -8.77 -32.31
CA LEU A 18 18.79 -8.34 -31.24
C LEU A 18 17.67 -7.44 -31.75
N LYS A 19 18.00 -6.44 -32.56
CA LYS A 19 17.00 -5.56 -33.19
C LYS A 19 15.98 -6.37 -33.96
N ARG A 20 16.41 -7.35 -34.76
CA ARG A 20 15.53 -8.22 -35.54
C ARG A 20 14.64 -9.06 -34.61
N ILE A 21 15.22 -9.74 -33.62
CA ILE A 21 14.48 -10.57 -32.65
C ILE A 21 13.37 -9.76 -31.97
N ILE A 22 13.70 -8.54 -31.51
CA ILE A 22 12.78 -7.72 -30.72
C ILE A 22 11.73 -7.06 -31.63
N SER A 23 12.12 -6.50 -32.79
CA SER A 23 11.21 -5.77 -33.68
C SER A 23 10.26 -6.69 -34.45
N GLU A 24 10.69 -7.89 -34.87
CA GLU A 24 9.85 -8.82 -35.62
C GLU A 24 8.81 -9.52 -34.74
N LYS A 25 9.14 -9.79 -33.49
CA LYS A 25 8.27 -10.55 -32.59
C LYS A 25 7.45 -9.69 -31.63
N ARG A 26 7.77 -8.41 -31.48
CA ARG A 26 7.12 -7.48 -30.56
C ARG A 26 7.02 -6.06 -31.18
N ASN A 27 5.96 -5.37 -30.86
CA ASN A 27 5.75 -4.00 -31.33
C ASN A 27 6.47 -2.99 -30.40
N TYR A 28 7.82 -3.09 -30.34
CA TYR A 28 8.68 -2.18 -29.59
C TYR A 28 9.49 -1.29 -30.54
N SER A 29 9.76 -0.06 -30.11
CA SER A 29 10.67 0.85 -30.83
C SER A 29 12.11 0.57 -30.40
N VAL A 30 12.93 0.04 -31.29
CA VAL A 30 14.30 -0.39 -31.00
C VAL A 30 15.30 0.55 -31.66
N THR A 31 16.12 1.21 -30.85
CA THR A 31 17.29 1.98 -31.25
C THR A 31 18.55 1.16 -30.96
N ILE A 32 19.49 1.10 -31.88
CA ILE A 32 20.77 0.42 -31.71
C ILE A 32 21.91 1.42 -31.82
N GLU A 33 22.93 1.27 -30.99
CA GLU A 33 24.11 2.13 -31.01
C GLU A 33 25.36 1.31 -30.64
N PRO A 34 26.40 1.30 -31.50
CA PRO A 34 27.64 0.56 -31.21
C PRO A 34 28.57 1.27 -30.24
N ASP A 35 28.47 2.59 -30.07
CA ASP A 35 29.32 3.35 -29.18
C ASP A 35 28.60 3.69 -27.89
N PRO A 36 29.08 3.24 -26.72
CA PRO A 36 28.41 3.47 -25.44
C PRO A 36 28.37 4.96 -25.03
N ILE A 37 29.30 5.79 -25.51
CA ILE A 37 29.33 7.23 -25.22
C ILE A 37 28.19 7.91 -26.00
N ILE A 38 28.07 7.59 -27.29
CA ILE A 38 26.97 8.10 -28.14
C ILE A 38 25.61 7.56 -27.62
N ALA A 39 25.55 6.31 -27.18
CA ALA A 39 24.37 5.73 -26.58
C ALA A 39 23.92 6.51 -25.34
N LEU A 40 24.83 6.93 -24.48
CA LEU A 40 24.55 7.77 -23.31
C LEU A 40 24.02 9.15 -23.71
N GLU A 41 24.64 9.79 -24.75
CA GLU A 41 24.12 11.06 -25.28
C GLU A 41 22.70 10.94 -25.86
N LEU A 42 22.40 9.85 -26.57
CA LEU A 42 21.05 9.56 -27.05
C LEU A 42 20.08 9.39 -25.90
N PHE A 43 20.49 8.66 -24.85
CA PHE A 43 19.69 8.44 -23.65
C PHE A 43 19.36 9.75 -22.92
N MET A 44 20.28 10.73 -22.91
CA MET A 44 20.04 12.06 -22.34
C MET A 44 19.03 12.89 -23.15
N LYS A 45 18.99 12.71 -24.47
CA LYS A 45 18.11 13.47 -25.37
C LYS A 45 16.71 12.92 -25.42
N GLU A 46 16.55 11.60 -25.28
CA GLU A 46 15.27 10.91 -25.42
C GLU A 46 15.08 9.83 -24.36
N PRO A 47 13.88 9.73 -23.77
CA PRO A 47 13.61 8.71 -22.74
C PRO A 47 13.53 7.31 -23.36
N PHE A 48 14.20 6.33 -22.76
CA PHE A 48 14.07 4.91 -23.07
C PHE A 48 13.47 4.16 -21.87
N ASP A 49 12.65 3.16 -22.17
CA ASP A 49 12.03 2.32 -21.15
C ASP A 49 12.95 1.19 -20.70
N LEU A 50 13.85 0.75 -21.58
CA LEU A 50 14.76 -0.35 -21.34
C LEU A 50 16.05 -0.13 -22.11
N VAL A 51 17.20 -0.45 -21.48
CA VAL A 51 18.53 -0.48 -22.10
C VAL A 51 19.07 -1.90 -22.03
N ILE A 52 19.63 -2.40 -23.13
CA ILE A 52 20.37 -3.66 -23.17
C ILE A 52 21.79 -3.29 -23.55
N THR A 53 22.77 -3.61 -22.72
CA THR A 53 24.18 -3.26 -22.98
C THR A 53 25.09 -4.48 -22.92
N ASP A 54 26.06 -4.57 -23.79
CA ASP A 54 27.15 -5.53 -23.59
C ASP A 54 27.98 -5.14 -22.38
N LEU A 55 28.57 -6.14 -21.72
CA LEU A 55 29.43 -5.91 -20.54
C LEU A 55 30.77 -5.28 -20.95
N LYS A 56 31.40 -5.75 -22.05
CA LYS A 56 32.72 -5.35 -22.46
C LYS A 56 32.68 -4.59 -23.79
N MET A 57 32.81 -3.29 -23.72
CA MET A 57 32.88 -2.40 -24.89
C MET A 57 34.07 -1.48 -24.82
N PRO A 58 34.65 -1.06 -25.95
CA PRO A 58 35.71 -0.05 -25.99
C PRO A 58 35.26 1.31 -25.45
N GLY A 59 36.12 2.00 -24.74
CA GLY A 59 35.85 3.36 -24.24
C GLY A 59 35.04 3.41 -22.93
N MET A 60 33.87 2.77 -22.86
CA MET A 60 33.03 2.68 -21.67
C MET A 60 32.45 1.27 -21.58
N ASP A 61 32.61 0.59 -20.45
CA ASP A 61 32.03 -0.72 -20.22
C ASP A 61 30.54 -0.64 -19.88
N GLY A 62 29.84 -1.78 -20.02
CA GLY A 62 28.41 -1.83 -19.79
C GLY A 62 27.98 -1.58 -18.34
N ILE A 63 28.89 -1.80 -17.38
CA ILE A 63 28.62 -1.49 -15.96
C ILE A 63 28.68 0.01 -15.74
N THR A 64 29.65 0.70 -16.32
CA THR A 64 29.75 2.16 -16.25
C THR A 64 28.55 2.81 -16.96
N LEU A 65 28.15 2.29 -18.12
CA LEU A 65 26.94 2.75 -18.82
C LEU A 65 25.67 2.53 -17.98
N LEU A 66 25.54 1.38 -17.34
CA LEU A 66 24.45 1.10 -16.39
C LEU A 66 24.40 2.15 -15.28
N GLU A 67 25.54 2.44 -14.63
CA GLU A 67 25.59 3.42 -13.54
C GLU A 67 25.20 4.83 -14.01
N GLU A 68 25.66 5.26 -15.20
CA GLU A 68 25.30 6.57 -15.76
C GLU A 68 23.82 6.63 -16.17
N VAL A 69 23.29 5.58 -16.82
CA VAL A 69 21.85 5.48 -17.13
C VAL A 69 21.01 5.55 -15.85
N LYS A 70 21.44 4.88 -14.78
CA LYS A 70 20.74 4.89 -13.50
C LYS A 70 20.80 6.23 -12.78
N LYS A 71 21.87 6.99 -12.94
CA LYS A 71 21.95 8.38 -12.42
C LYS A 71 20.97 9.30 -13.13
N ILE A 72 20.81 9.16 -14.46
CA ILE A 72 19.93 10.01 -15.27
C ILE A 72 18.47 9.60 -15.13
N SER A 73 18.18 8.31 -15.23
CA SER A 73 16.83 7.74 -15.15
C SER A 73 16.85 6.43 -14.37
N PRO A 74 16.74 6.51 -13.04
CA PRO A 74 16.67 5.33 -12.18
C PRO A 74 15.58 4.31 -12.57
N GLY A 75 14.46 4.76 -13.22
CA GLY A 75 13.33 3.96 -13.68
C GLY A 75 13.54 3.15 -14.94
N THR A 76 14.66 3.34 -15.63
CA THR A 76 14.97 2.59 -16.83
C THR A 76 15.51 1.21 -16.48
N SER A 77 14.87 0.16 -16.97
CA SER A 77 15.36 -1.21 -16.80
C SER A 77 16.62 -1.41 -17.64
N VAL A 78 17.72 -1.82 -17.01
CA VAL A 78 18.98 -2.09 -17.71
C VAL A 78 19.31 -3.56 -17.63
N PHE A 79 19.54 -4.18 -18.79
CA PHE A 79 20.03 -5.55 -18.91
C PHE A 79 21.48 -5.54 -19.34
N VAL A 80 22.31 -6.33 -18.67
CA VAL A 80 23.72 -6.47 -19.04
C VAL A 80 23.93 -7.81 -19.73
N MET A 81 24.50 -7.80 -20.95
CA MET A 81 24.86 -9.02 -21.68
C MET A 81 26.31 -9.40 -21.37
N THR A 82 26.57 -10.70 -21.28
CA THR A 82 27.94 -11.20 -21.02
C THR A 82 28.21 -12.50 -21.74
N ALA A 83 29.38 -12.63 -22.36
CA ALA A 83 29.86 -13.87 -22.99
C ALA A 83 30.42 -14.88 -21.97
N TYR A 84 30.87 -14.39 -20.81
CA TYR A 84 31.41 -15.22 -19.72
C TYR A 84 30.64 -14.91 -18.44
N GLY A 85 29.45 -15.54 -18.30
CA GLY A 85 28.66 -15.41 -17.08
C GLY A 85 29.30 -16.13 -15.92
N THR A 86 30.37 -15.57 -15.34
CA THR A 86 30.72 -15.99 -13.96
C THR A 86 29.63 -15.45 -13.04
N ILE A 87 29.26 -16.26 -12.06
CA ILE A 87 28.26 -15.85 -11.03
C ILE A 87 28.66 -14.50 -10.41
N GLU A 88 29.94 -14.22 -10.29
CA GLU A 88 30.49 -12.98 -9.72
C GLU A 88 30.16 -11.73 -10.55
N THR A 89 30.32 -11.77 -11.88
CA THR A 89 30.02 -10.62 -12.77
C THR A 89 28.53 -10.34 -12.87
N ALA A 90 27.70 -11.38 -12.87
CA ALA A 90 26.26 -11.25 -12.85
C ALA A 90 25.76 -10.62 -11.52
N VAL A 91 26.30 -11.09 -10.39
CA VAL A 91 25.99 -10.55 -9.06
C VAL A 91 26.44 -9.09 -8.94
N ASP A 92 27.61 -8.72 -9.50
CA ASP A 92 28.06 -7.33 -9.48
C ASP A 92 27.16 -6.40 -10.30
N ALA A 93 26.74 -6.81 -11.49
CA ALA A 93 25.79 -6.05 -12.30
C ALA A 93 24.45 -5.82 -11.56
N ILE A 94 23.93 -6.85 -10.92
CA ILE A 94 22.67 -6.74 -10.12
C ILE A 94 22.87 -5.82 -8.91
N LYS A 95 24.01 -5.91 -8.19
CA LYS A 95 24.32 -5.02 -7.06
C LYS A 95 24.39 -3.55 -7.49
N LYS A 96 24.83 -3.28 -8.73
CA LYS A 96 24.93 -1.93 -9.32
C LYS A 96 23.62 -1.44 -9.95
N GLY A 97 22.54 -2.22 -9.83
CA GLY A 97 21.19 -1.82 -10.24
C GLY A 97 20.75 -2.32 -11.61
N ALA A 98 21.42 -3.31 -12.21
CA ALA A 98 20.88 -4.00 -13.37
C ALA A 98 19.55 -4.69 -13.00
N TYR A 99 18.58 -4.65 -13.92
CA TYR A 99 17.33 -5.35 -13.73
C TYR A 99 17.54 -6.88 -13.83
N ASP A 100 18.33 -7.31 -14.81
CA ASP A 100 18.71 -8.70 -15.00
C ASP A 100 19.97 -8.76 -15.89
N TYR A 101 20.48 -9.96 -16.10
CA TYR A 101 21.60 -10.19 -17.02
C TYR A 101 21.24 -11.24 -18.07
N ILE A 102 21.89 -11.17 -19.25
CA ILE A 102 21.69 -12.08 -20.36
C ILE A 102 23.01 -12.74 -20.72
N THR A 103 23.10 -14.07 -20.62
CA THR A 103 24.32 -14.79 -21.01
C THR A 103 24.34 -15.08 -22.52
N LYS A 104 25.46 -14.77 -23.18
CA LYS A 104 25.71 -15.19 -24.55
C LYS A 104 26.34 -16.61 -24.56
N PRO A 105 25.86 -17.56 -25.42
CA PRO A 105 24.76 -17.45 -26.37
C PRO A 105 23.39 -17.52 -25.68
N PHE A 106 22.43 -16.76 -26.18
CA PHE A 106 21.06 -16.70 -25.62
C PHE A 106 20.03 -17.27 -26.59
N MET A 107 18.93 -17.76 -26.02
CA MET A 107 17.75 -18.14 -26.77
C MET A 107 16.84 -16.92 -26.98
N SER A 108 16.39 -16.69 -28.21
CA SER A 108 15.52 -15.55 -28.55
C SER A 108 14.27 -15.47 -27.67
N GLU A 109 13.68 -16.62 -27.33
CA GLU A 109 12.48 -16.69 -26.49
C GLU A 109 12.75 -16.22 -25.06
N HIS A 110 13.92 -16.55 -24.51
CA HIS A 110 14.30 -16.12 -23.15
C HIS A 110 14.49 -14.60 -23.08
N VAL A 111 15.20 -14.03 -24.06
CA VAL A 111 15.39 -12.57 -24.16
C VAL A 111 14.05 -11.85 -24.25
N LEU A 112 13.16 -12.31 -25.14
CA LEU A 112 11.83 -11.71 -25.31
C LEU A 112 10.98 -11.82 -24.05
N LEU A 113 10.98 -12.97 -23.36
CA LEU A 113 10.21 -13.17 -22.14
C LEU A 113 10.68 -12.23 -21.03
N THR A 114 12.00 -12.03 -20.89
CA THR A 114 12.57 -11.18 -19.87
C THR A 114 12.28 -9.70 -20.15
N ILE A 115 12.39 -9.27 -21.41
CA ILE A 115 12.01 -7.92 -21.85
C ILE A 115 10.51 -7.68 -21.62
N ASP A 116 9.66 -8.61 -22.02
CA ASP A 116 8.21 -8.49 -21.84
C ASP A 116 7.81 -8.34 -20.37
N LYS A 117 8.46 -9.08 -19.48
CA LYS A 117 8.23 -8.96 -18.02
C LYS A 117 8.60 -7.57 -17.52
N ALA A 118 9.78 -7.06 -17.88
CA ALA A 118 10.24 -5.74 -17.45
C ALA A 118 9.34 -4.62 -17.97
N VAL A 119 8.97 -4.66 -19.26
CA VAL A 119 8.11 -3.66 -19.89
C VAL A 119 6.69 -3.69 -19.30
N LYS A 120 6.08 -4.87 -19.17
CA LYS A 120 4.74 -5.00 -18.58
C LYS A 120 4.70 -4.52 -17.15
N TRP A 121 5.70 -4.88 -16.36
CA TRP A 121 5.80 -4.45 -14.98
C TRP A 121 5.83 -2.91 -14.88
N ARG A 122 6.71 -2.26 -15.64
CA ARG A 122 6.82 -0.79 -15.66
C ARG A 122 5.51 -0.14 -16.10
N GLN A 123 4.85 -0.71 -17.09
CA GLN A 123 3.59 -0.20 -17.62
C GLN A 123 2.45 -0.31 -16.59
N MET A 124 2.34 -1.44 -15.88
CA MET A 124 1.35 -1.61 -14.80
C MET A 124 1.57 -0.64 -13.64
N VAL A 125 2.81 -0.43 -13.22
CA VAL A 125 3.13 0.54 -12.15
C VAL A 125 2.73 1.96 -12.57
N LYS A 126 3.11 2.38 -13.79
CA LYS A 126 2.80 3.71 -14.32
C LYS A 126 1.30 3.95 -14.50
N GLU A 127 0.58 2.98 -15.03
CA GLU A 127 -0.87 3.07 -15.24
C GLU A 127 -1.63 3.09 -13.91
N ASN A 128 -1.23 2.27 -12.94
CA ASN A 128 -1.82 2.24 -11.62
C ASN A 128 -1.61 3.56 -10.87
N LEU A 129 -0.43 4.17 -10.96
CA LEU A 129 -0.15 5.48 -10.38
C LEU A 129 -0.99 6.58 -11.02
N ALA A 130 -1.11 6.60 -12.36
CA ALA A 130 -1.91 7.58 -13.09
C ALA A 130 -3.41 7.45 -12.80
N LEU A 131 -3.94 6.22 -12.74
CA LEU A 131 -5.34 5.95 -12.40
C LEU A 131 -5.65 6.38 -10.96
N ARG A 132 -4.72 6.21 -10.04
CA ARG A 132 -4.87 6.63 -8.63
C ARG A 132 -4.87 8.14 -8.49
N GLN A 133 -3.95 8.85 -9.13
CA GLN A 133 -3.94 10.31 -9.12
C GLN A 133 -5.26 10.87 -9.65
N ALA A 134 -5.80 10.30 -10.72
CA ALA A 134 -7.09 10.69 -11.27
C ALA A 134 -8.28 10.39 -10.34
N LEU A 135 -8.19 9.35 -9.49
CA LEU A 135 -9.20 9.01 -8.48
C LEU A 135 -9.07 9.90 -7.23
N GLU A 136 -7.84 10.21 -6.80
CA GLU A 136 -7.57 11.12 -5.68
C GLU A 136 -8.12 12.53 -5.93
N GLU A 137 -8.01 13.01 -7.17
CA GLU A 137 -8.54 14.32 -7.57
C GLU A 137 -10.09 14.37 -7.63
N LYS A 138 -10.74 13.23 -7.89
CA LYS A 138 -12.21 13.20 -8.08
C LYS A 138 -13.03 12.89 -6.83
N GLU A 139 -12.52 12.13 -5.86
CA GLU A 139 -13.37 11.53 -4.82
C GLU A 139 -12.87 11.63 -3.37
N GLY A 140 -11.74 12.27 -3.08
CA GLY A 140 -11.21 12.36 -1.71
C GLY A 140 -10.92 10.99 -1.07
N TYR A 141 -10.64 9.99 -1.87
CA TYR A 141 -10.31 8.64 -1.46
C TYR A 141 -8.95 8.62 -0.75
N LEU A 142 -8.89 8.10 0.48
CA LEU A 142 -7.61 7.58 0.99
C LEU A 142 -7.31 6.30 0.20
N PRO A 143 -6.29 6.28 -0.65
CA PRO A 143 -6.07 5.14 -1.53
C PRO A 143 -5.60 3.95 -0.71
N MET A 144 -6.46 2.97 -0.57
CA MET A 144 -6.01 1.64 -0.17
C MET A 144 -5.26 1.05 -1.38
N ILE A 145 -3.99 0.72 -1.15
CA ILE A 145 -3.10 0.26 -2.20
C ILE A 145 -3.04 -1.26 -2.23
N GLY A 146 -3.37 -1.86 -3.36
CA GLY A 146 -3.27 -3.29 -3.59
C GLY A 146 -3.99 -3.73 -4.85
N THR A 147 -3.52 -4.84 -5.42
CA THR A 147 -4.08 -5.53 -6.59
C THR A 147 -4.16 -7.04 -6.38
N SER A 148 -3.65 -7.53 -5.24
CA SER A 148 -3.72 -8.95 -4.90
C SER A 148 -5.17 -9.40 -4.75
N PRO A 149 -5.50 -10.66 -5.07
CA PRO A 149 -6.84 -11.20 -4.89
C PRO A 149 -7.39 -11.01 -3.48
N ALA A 150 -6.52 -11.18 -2.47
CA ALA A 150 -6.91 -11.05 -1.07
C ALA A 150 -7.34 -9.63 -0.68
N ILE A 151 -6.69 -8.58 -1.21
CA ILE A 151 -7.11 -7.20 -0.92
C ILE A 151 -8.30 -6.78 -1.78
N MET A 152 -8.44 -7.33 -2.98
CA MET A 152 -9.60 -7.08 -3.84
C MET A 152 -10.89 -7.60 -3.21
N GLU A 153 -10.86 -8.75 -2.51
CA GLU A 153 -11.98 -9.28 -1.74
C GLU A 153 -12.39 -8.29 -0.61
N VAL A 154 -11.41 -7.73 0.09
CA VAL A 154 -11.67 -6.67 1.08
C VAL A 154 -12.36 -5.46 0.45
N PHE A 155 -11.94 -5.02 -0.73
CA PHE A 155 -12.58 -3.90 -1.43
C PHE A 155 -14.02 -4.21 -1.81
N GLU A 156 -14.33 -5.44 -2.24
CA GLU A 156 -15.70 -5.85 -2.51
C GLU A 156 -16.56 -5.85 -1.24
N HIS A 157 -16.05 -6.37 -0.11
CA HIS A 157 -16.75 -6.31 1.17
C HIS A 157 -17.01 -4.86 1.61
N ILE A 158 -16.04 -3.95 1.44
CA ILE A 158 -16.23 -2.52 1.72
C ILE A 158 -17.39 -1.95 0.87
N ARG A 159 -17.39 -2.21 -0.45
CA ARG A 159 -18.46 -1.71 -1.35
C ARG A 159 -19.84 -2.21 -0.94
N GLN A 160 -19.95 -3.49 -0.56
CA GLN A 160 -21.22 -4.10 -0.16
C GLN A 160 -21.75 -3.55 1.18
N VAL A 161 -20.86 -3.35 2.16
CA VAL A 161 -21.26 -2.95 3.51
C VAL A 161 -21.40 -1.44 3.68
N ALA A 162 -20.67 -0.64 2.90
CA ALA A 162 -20.63 0.81 3.07
C ALA A 162 -22.03 1.48 3.05
N PRO A 163 -22.95 1.15 2.13
CA PRO A 163 -24.28 1.78 2.09
C PRO A 163 -25.19 1.40 3.25
N SER A 164 -24.88 0.32 4.00
CA SER A 164 -25.68 -0.19 5.12
C SER A 164 -25.38 0.55 6.41
N MET A 165 -26.25 0.37 7.42
CA MET A 165 -26.03 0.83 8.80
C MET A 165 -25.47 -0.28 9.70
N ALA A 166 -25.14 -1.44 9.14
CA ALA A 166 -24.61 -2.56 9.90
C ALA A 166 -23.30 -2.19 10.58
N THR A 167 -23.14 -2.70 11.80
CA THR A 167 -21.87 -2.64 12.51
C THR A 167 -20.84 -3.50 11.79
N VAL A 168 -19.62 -3.01 11.70
CA VAL A 168 -18.52 -3.71 11.02
C VAL A 168 -17.39 -3.95 12.02
N LEU A 169 -16.95 -5.20 12.12
CA LEU A 169 -15.77 -5.60 12.86
C LEU A 169 -14.62 -5.85 11.88
N ILE A 170 -13.56 -5.09 12.03
CA ILE A 170 -12.35 -5.21 11.20
C ILE A 170 -11.26 -5.90 12.04
N THR A 171 -10.76 -7.04 11.58
CA THR A 171 -9.65 -7.75 12.22
C THR A 171 -8.44 -7.82 11.33
N GLY A 172 -7.27 -7.98 11.95
CA GLY A 172 -6.01 -8.16 11.23
C GLY A 172 -4.81 -7.66 12.01
N PRO A 173 -3.60 -8.12 11.70
CA PRO A 173 -2.38 -7.72 12.38
C PRO A 173 -2.18 -6.20 12.44
N SER A 174 -1.35 -5.74 13.37
CA SER A 174 -0.99 -4.32 13.43
C SER A 174 -0.36 -3.86 12.12
N GLY A 175 -0.65 -2.62 11.68
CA GLY A 175 -0.10 -2.06 10.45
C GLY A 175 -0.75 -2.52 9.13
N THR A 176 -1.77 -3.38 9.16
CA THR A 176 -2.45 -3.85 7.93
C THR A 176 -3.34 -2.82 7.25
N GLY A 177 -3.67 -1.71 7.93
CA GLY A 177 -4.49 -0.62 7.39
C GLY A 177 -5.95 -0.65 7.85
N LYS A 178 -6.27 -1.19 9.03
CA LYS A 178 -7.63 -1.23 9.59
C LYS A 178 -8.32 0.13 9.60
N GLU A 179 -7.60 1.19 9.96
CA GLU A 179 -8.12 2.57 9.95
C GLU A 179 -8.46 3.05 8.52
N LEU A 180 -7.66 2.67 7.51
CA LEU A 180 -7.94 2.99 6.11
C LEU A 180 -9.23 2.32 5.63
N VAL A 181 -9.48 1.06 6.04
CA VAL A 181 -10.73 0.34 5.76
C VAL A 181 -11.92 1.04 6.41
N ALA A 182 -11.82 1.41 7.68
CA ALA A 182 -12.88 2.14 8.39
C ALA A 182 -13.19 3.48 7.69
N GLY A 183 -12.16 4.24 7.32
CA GLY A 183 -12.29 5.47 6.55
C GLY A 183 -12.92 5.25 5.16
N ALA A 184 -12.58 4.16 4.47
CA ALA A 184 -13.18 3.81 3.19
C ALA A 184 -14.67 3.45 3.32
N ILE A 185 -15.04 2.68 4.36
CA ILE A 185 -16.45 2.36 4.67
C ILE A 185 -17.25 3.62 4.94
N HIS A 186 -16.73 4.53 5.77
CA HIS A 186 -17.41 5.79 6.09
C HIS A 186 -17.63 6.65 4.84
N ARG A 187 -16.59 6.89 4.03
CA ARG A 187 -16.66 7.73 2.82
C ARG A 187 -17.61 7.20 1.77
N ASN A 188 -17.76 5.89 1.66
CA ASN A 188 -18.70 5.26 0.74
C ASN A 188 -20.08 5.02 1.35
N SER A 189 -20.32 5.49 2.58
CA SER A 189 -21.59 5.34 3.28
C SER A 189 -22.56 6.49 2.98
N ARG A 190 -23.83 6.31 3.37
CA ARG A 190 -24.84 7.38 3.33
C ARG A 190 -24.53 8.52 4.31
N ARG A 191 -23.55 8.35 5.20
CA ARG A 191 -23.11 9.31 6.21
C ARG A 191 -21.77 9.96 5.86
N SER A 192 -21.30 9.83 4.62
CA SER A 192 -20.01 10.35 4.15
C SER A 192 -19.81 11.85 4.34
N SER A 193 -20.92 12.63 4.35
CA SER A 193 -20.90 14.08 4.60
C SER A 193 -20.90 14.46 6.09
N LYS A 194 -21.03 13.48 7.00
CA LYS A 194 -21.07 13.68 8.45
C LYS A 194 -19.71 13.36 9.07
N ALA A 195 -19.55 13.66 10.36
CA ALA A 195 -18.29 13.40 11.05
C ALA A 195 -18.00 11.90 11.20
N MET A 196 -16.74 11.53 11.03
CA MET A 196 -16.18 10.26 11.49
C MET A 196 -15.29 10.56 12.70
N ILE A 197 -15.72 10.10 13.87
CA ILE A 197 -14.96 10.25 15.11
C ILE A 197 -14.19 8.96 15.37
N THR A 198 -12.87 9.08 15.48
CA THR A 198 -11.97 7.94 15.73
C THR A 198 -11.55 7.92 17.19
N VAL A 199 -11.69 6.77 17.82
CA VAL A 199 -11.30 6.52 19.21
C VAL A 199 -10.33 5.36 19.23
N ASN A 200 -9.09 5.62 19.63
CA ASN A 200 -8.14 4.55 19.92
C ASN A 200 -8.26 4.16 21.40
N CYS A 201 -8.76 2.92 21.65
CA CYS A 201 -9.08 2.45 22.99
C CYS A 201 -7.86 2.24 23.88
N THR A 202 -6.67 2.01 23.30
CA THR A 202 -5.40 1.87 24.03
C THR A 202 -4.77 3.22 24.39
N ALA A 203 -5.04 4.26 23.60
CA ALA A 203 -4.41 5.56 23.81
C ALA A 203 -5.04 6.37 24.95
N ILE A 204 -6.26 6.02 25.37
CA ILE A 204 -6.99 6.75 26.42
C ILE A 204 -6.90 5.96 27.73
N PRO A 205 -6.37 6.54 28.81
CA PRO A 205 -6.35 5.89 30.12
C PRO A 205 -7.74 5.46 30.57
N GLU A 206 -7.86 4.26 31.17
CA GLU A 206 -9.14 3.66 31.57
C GLU A 206 -9.97 4.60 32.46
N GLN A 207 -9.32 5.32 33.36
CA GLN A 207 -9.96 6.22 34.35
C GLN A 207 -10.72 7.38 33.68
N ILE A 208 -10.36 7.78 32.47
CA ILE A 208 -11.00 8.88 31.76
C ILE A 208 -11.77 8.43 30.52
N MET A 209 -11.61 7.16 30.11
CA MET A 209 -12.23 6.60 28.90
C MET A 209 -13.75 6.81 28.89
N GLU A 210 -14.43 6.55 30.00
CA GLU A 210 -15.90 6.73 30.09
C GLU A 210 -16.28 8.20 29.85
N SER A 211 -15.56 9.12 30.46
CA SER A 211 -15.80 10.57 30.31
C SER A 211 -15.47 11.06 28.88
N GLU A 212 -14.43 10.55 28.23
CA GLU A 212 -14.11 10.90 26.85
C GLU A 212 -15.16 10.36 25.89
N LEU A 213 -15.57 9.11 26.04
CA LEU A 213 -16.50 8.46 25.12
C LEU A 213 -17.95 8.95 25.30
N PHE A 214 -18.43 9.03 26.53
CA PHE A 214 -19.84 9.36 26.83
C PHE A 214 -20.08 10.78 27.35
N GLY A 215 -19.01 11.52 27.65
CA GLY A 215 -19.10 12.85 28.27
C GLY A 215 -19.36 12.82 29.75
N HIS A 216 -19.40 13.98 30.38
CA HIS A 216 -19.73 14.13 31.80
C HIS A 216 -20.52 15.40 32.07
N VAL A 217 -21.28 15.39 33.17
CA VAL A 217 -21.92 16.60 33.71
C VAL A 217 -21.03 17.26 34.76
N LYS A 218 -21.19 18.55 34.96
CA LYS A 218 -20.51 19.30 35.99
C LYS A 218 -20.67 18.64 37.37
N GLY A 219 -19.56 18.44 38.09
CA GLY A 219 -19.56 17.82 39.42
C GLY A 219 -19.54 16.29 39.41
N ALA A 220 -19.44 15.62 38.27
CA ALA A 220 -19.41 14.17 38.15
C ALA A 220 -18.21 13.51 38.87
N PHE A 221 -17.07 14.21 38.92
CA PHE A 221 -15.85 13.80 39.64
C PHE A 221 -15.00 15.02 39.99
N THR A 222 -13.95 14.83 40.80
CA THR A 222 -13.01 15.89 41.15
C THR A 222 -12.31 16.43 39.92
N GLY A 223 -12.59 17.68 39.54
CA GLY A 223 -12.08 18.30 38.30
C GLY A 223 -13.13 18.50 37.21
N ALA A 224 -14.35 17.96 37.35
CA ALA A 224 -15.46 18.18 36.42
C ALA A 224 -16.10 19.58 36.63
N TRP A 225 -15.39 20.63 36.25
CA TRP A 225 -15.83 22.04 36.46
C TRP A 225 -16.99 22.48 35.55
N ARG A 226 -17.19 21.81 34.44
CA ARG A 226 -18.22 22.11 33.43
C ARG A 226 -18.72 20.82 32.79
N ASP A 227 -19.83 20.88 32.07
CA ASP A 227 -20.27 19.78 31.21
C ASP A 227 -19.30 19.60 30.05
N LYS A 228 -19.05 18.34 29.66
CA LYS A 228 -18.26 17.95 28.50
C LYS A 228 -19.07 17.00 27.64
N LYS A 229 -19.16 17.32 26.34
CA LYS A 229 -19.69 16.37 25.34
C LYS A 229 -18.71 15.23 25.16
N GLY A 230 -19.23 14.01 25.00
CA GLY A 230 -18.45 12.84 24.68
C GLY A 230 -18.36 12.59 23.18
N MET A 231 -17.41 11.75 22.77
CA MET A 231 -17.19 11.37 21.37
C MET A 231 -18.43 10.73 20.73
N VAL A 232 -19.26 10.02 21.48
CA VAL A 232 -20.57 9.50 21.02
C VAL A 232 -21.49 10.65 20.59
N GLU A 233 -21.54 11.75 21.34
CA GLU A 233 -22.35 12.92 20.99
C GLU A 233 -21.78 13.68 19.79
N GLU A 234 -20.44 13.74 19.67
CA GLU A 234 -19.74 14.33 18.52
C GLU A 234 -19.93 13.54 17.22
N ALA A 235 -20.09 12.21 17.34
CA ALA A 235 -20.34 11.32 16.21
C ALA A 235 -21.81 11.31 15.74
N GLN A 236 -22.70 12.12 16.35
CA GLN A 236 -24.13 12.13 16.05
C GLN A 236 -24.41 12.28 14.55
N GLU A 237 -25.29 11.44 14.01
CA GLU A 237 -25.63 11.26 12.61
C GLU A 237 -24.44 10.81 11.72
N GLY A 238 -23.27 10.61 12.29
CA GLY A 238 -22.01 10.23 11.63
C GLY A 238 -21.61 8.78 11.92
N THR A 239 -20.30 8.58 12.05
CA THR A 239 -19.68 7.27 12.30
C THR A 239 -18.73 7.37 13.50
N LEU A 240 -18.85 6.41 14.42
CA LEU A 240 -17.89 6.20 15.50
C LEU A 240 -17.01 5.01 15.14
N PHE A 241 -15.71 5.25 15.00
CA PHE A 241 -14.70 4.23 14.77
C PHE A 241 -13.94 3.95 16.08
N LEU A 242 -14.03 2.70 16.55
CA LEU A 242 -13.39 2.22 17.77
C LEU A 242 -12.21 1.34 17.37
N ASP A 243 -11.00 1.86 17.49
CA ASP A 243 -9.78 1.10 17.19
C ASP A 243 -9.26 0.41 18.45
N GLU A 244 -8.73 -0.80 18.29
CA GLU A 244 -8.26 -1.71 19.34
C GLU A 244 -9.35 -1.97 20.40
N ILE A 245 -10.55 -2.35 19.93
CA ILE A 245 -11.76 -2.55 20.76
C ILE A 245 -11.58 -3.64 21.83
N ALA A 246 -10.68 -4.61 21.59
CA ALA A 246 -10.45 -5.72 22.53
C ALA A 246 -9.79 -5.25 23.83
N ASP A 247 -9.14 -4.08 23.85
CA ASP A 247 -8.49 -3.52 25.03
C ASP A 247 -9.44 -2.78 25.98
N LEU A 248 -10.74 -2.72 25.67
CA LEU A 248 -11.72 -2.13 26.57
C LEU A 248 -11.88 -2.96 27.83
N SER A 249 -11.91 -2.28 28.99
CA SER A 249 -12.22 -2.92 30.26
C SER A 249 -13.64 -3.52 30.28
N PRO A 250 -13.90 -4.57 31.08
CA PRO A 250 -15.23 -5.19 31.19
C PRO A 250 -16.35 -4.20 31.52
N PHE A 251 -16.02 -3.14 32.26
CA PHE A 251 -16.96 -2.08 32.59
C PHE A 251 -17.34 -1.30 31.32
N MET A 252 -16.35 -0.88 30.52
CA MET A 252 -16.59 -0.17 29.27
C MET A 252 -17.30 -1.02 28.22
N GLN A 253 -16.97 -2.31 28.15
CA GLN A 253 -17.68 -3.27 27.30
C GLN A 253 -19.20 -3.30 27.62
N THR A 254 -19.57 -3.23 28.91
CA THR A 254 -20.99 -3.20 29.32
C THR A 254 -21.68 -1.91 28.90
N LYS A 255 -21.00 -0.77 28.96
CA LYS A 255 -21.54 0.52 28.52
C LYS A 255 -21.72 0.57 27.01
N LEU A 256 -20.72 0.07 26.27
CA LEU A 256 -20.77 -0.01 24.82
C LEU A 256 -21.88 -0.96 24.32
N LEU A 257 -22.12 -2.07 25.02
CA LEU A 257 -23.21 -3.00 24.69
C LEU A 257 -24.57 -2.30 24.70
N ARG A 258 -24.84 -1.46 25.69
CA ARG A 258 -26.10 -0.68 25.76
C ARG A 258 -26.21 0.29 24.58
N LEU A 259 -25.13 0.95 24.23
CA LEU A 259 -25.10 1.84 23.08
C LEU A 259 -25.41 1.09 21.76
N LEU A 260 -24.89 -0.15 21.61
CA LEU A 260 -25.10 -0.98 20.42
C LEU A 260 -26.50 -1.60 20.35
N GLN A 261 -27.10 -1.88 21.50
CA GLN A 261 -28.44 -2.53 21.58
C GLN A 261 -29.57 -1.54 21.42
N ASP A 262 -29.53 -0.46 22.20
CA ASP A 262 -30.67 0.45 22.39
C ASP A 262 -30.42 1.82 21.77
N GLY A 263 -29.16 2.09 21.32
CA GLY A 263 -28.72 3.43 20.92
C GLY A 263 -28.64 4.39 22.11
N GLU A 264 -28.60 3.87 23.35
CA GLU A 264 -28.70 4.68 24.55
C GLU A 264 -27.39 4.73 25.34
N TYR A 265 -27.09 5.92 25.86
CA TYR A 265 -25.95 6.12 26.74
C TYR A 265 -26.26 7.15 27.84
N LYS A 266 -25.44 7.17 28.90
CA LYS A 266 -25.52 8.19 29.96
C LYS A 266 -24.16 8.85 30.12
N PRO A 267 -24.09 10.19 30.14
CA PRO A 267 -22.88 10.91 30.59
C PRO A 267 -22.50 10.56 32.02
N VAL A 268 -21.24 10.62 32.37
CA VAL A 268 -20.75 10.37 33.73
C VAL A 268 -21.40 11.37 34.69
N GLY A 269 -21.97 10.87 35.78
CA GLY A 269 -22.74 11.69 36.74
C GLY A 269 -24.11 12.17 36.25
N GLY A 270 -24.47 11.87 35.00
CA GLY A 270 -25.76 12.26 34.44
C GLY A 270 -26.91 11.38 34.94
N VAL A 271 -28.09 11.97 35.12
CA VAL A 271 -29.33 11.26 35.55
C VAL A 271 -30.09 10.78 34.31
N PHE A 272 -30.07 11.56 33.24
CA PHE A 272 -30.87 11.29 32.03
C PHE A 272 -30.13 10.43 31.01
N THR A 273 -30.85 9.49 30.40
CA THR A 273 -30.34 8.74 29.25
C THR A 273 -30.50 9.56 28.00
N LYS A 274 -29.45 9.58 27.17
CA LYS A 274 -29.43 10.19 25.84
C LYS A 274 -29.51 9.11 24.78
N LYS A 275 -30.02 9.46 23.59
CA LYS A 275 -30.02 8.59 22.39
C LYS A 275 -28.96 9.06 21.41
N ALA A 276 -28.26 8.10 20.82
CA ALA A 276 -27.29 8.33 19.76
C ALA A 276 -27.79 7.69 18.46
N ASP A 277 -27.77 8.46 17.40
CA ASP A 277 -27.91 7.96 16.03
C ASP A 277 -26.55 7.96 15.35
N ILE A 278 -25.81 6.87 15.54
CA ILE A 278 -24.44 6.71 15.04
C ILE A 278 -24.27 5.36 14.34
N ARG A 279 -23.40 5.31 13.32
CA ARG A 279 -22.89 4.05 12.79
C ARG A 279 -21.63 3.67 13.56
N ILE A 280 -21.49 2.40 13.95
CA ILE A 280 -20.30 1.92 14.66
C ILE A 280 -19.48 1.03 13.73
N ILE A 281 -18.17 1.30 13.69
CA ILE A 281 -17.14 0.45 13.09
C ILE A 281 -16.13 0.16 14.20
N ALA A 282 -15.76 -1.09 14.39
CA ALA A 282 -14.75 -1.50 15.38
C ALA A 282 -13.59 -2.21 14.71
N ALA A 283 -12.38 -2.05 15.26
CA ALA A 283 -11.21 -2.75 14.79
C ALA A 283 -10.41 -3.34 15.95
N THR A 284 -9.71 -4.44 15.69
CA THR A 284 -8.76 -5.04 16.64
C THR A 284 -7.68 -5.85 15.92
N ASN A 285 -6.51 -5.95 16.53
CA ASN A 285 -5.44 -6.86 16.15
C ASN A 285 -5.45 -8.16 16.97
N HIS A 286 -6.30 -8.28 18.00
CA HIS A 286 -6.43 -9.46 18.83
C HIS A 286 -7.23 -10.57 18.12
N ASP A 287 -6.97 -11.82 18.51
CA ASP A 287 -7.89 -12.91 18.28
C ASP A 287 -9.08 -12.79 19.25
N ILE A 288 -10.10 -12.04 18.83
CA ILE A 288 -11.25 -11.73 19.67
C ILE A 288 -12.04 -13.01 20.03
N ASN A 289 -11.98 -14.08 19.20
CA ASN A 289 -12.59 -15.36 19.53
C ASN A 289 -11.89 -16.02 20.73
N GLN A 290 -10.57 -15.91 20.79
CA GLN A 290 -9.78 -16.36 21.94
C GLN A 290 -10.12 -15.53 23.18
N ASP A 291 -10.20 -14.20 23.07
CA ASP A 291 -10.54 -13.30 24.17
C ASP A 291 -11.94 -13.60 24.76
N VAL A 292 -12.91 -13.94 23.90
CA VAL A 292 -14.25 -14.38 24.34
C VAL A 292 -14.16 -15.69 25.13
N LYS A 293 -13.43 -16.71 24.64
CA LYS A 293 -13.23 -17.99 25.33
C LYS A 293 -12.57 -17.81 26.70
N GLU A 294 -11.61 -16.90 26.78
CA GLU A 294 -10.88 -16.59 28.00
C GLU A 294 -11.61 -15.58 28.90
N LYS A 295 -12.82 -15.16 28.53
CA LYS A 295 -13.67 -14.20 29.27
C LYS A 295 -13.04 -12.80 29.44
N ARG A 296 -12.06 -12.45 28.61
CA ARG A 296 -11.51 -11.07 28.53
C ARG A 296 -12.45 -10.16 27.74
N PHE A 297 -13.15 -10.72 26.76
CA PHE A 297 -14.14 -10.00 25.98
C PHE A 297 -15.51 -10.65 26.14
N ARG A 298 -16.56 -9.84 26.25
CA ARG A 298 -17.94 -10.33 26.45
C ARG A 298 -18.48 -10.91 25.15
N GLU A 299 -19.07 -12.08 25.23
CA GLU A 299 -19.69 -12.79 24.11
C GLU A 299 -20.88 -12.02 23.51
N ASP A 300 -21.73 -11.41 24.34
CA ASP A 300 -22.88 -10.63 23.91
C ASP A 300 -22.44 -9.36 23.11
N LEU A 301 -21.39 -8.70 23.53
CA LEU A 301 -20.80 -7.56 22.81
C LEU A 301 -20.19 -8.01 21.48
N TYR A 302 -19.47 -9.13 21.48
CA TYR A 302 -18.87 -9.66 20.25
C TYR A 302 -19.93 -9.89 19.16
N TYR A 303 -21.05 -10.56 19.47
CA TYR A 303 -22.11 -10.78 18.47
C TYR A 303 -22.76 -9.48 17.98
N ARG A 304 -22.81 -8.43 18.78
CA ARG A 304 -23.33 -7.13 18.35
C ARG A 304 -22.35 -6.33 17.51
N LEU A 305 -21.06 -6.51 17.72
CA LEU A 305 -20.00 -5.89 16.89
C LEU A 305 -19.80 -6.65 15.58
N ASN A 306 -19.85 -7.97 15.61
CA ASN A 306 -19.56 -8.85 14.50
C ASN A 306 -20.78 -9.14 13.61
N VAL A 307 -21.49 -8.07 13.18
CA VAL A 307 -22.61 -8.20 12.22
C VAL A 307 -22.06 -8.41 10.81
N VAL A 308 -21.03 -7.64 10.44
CA VAL A 308 -20.24 -7.86 9.24
C VAL A 308 -18.77 -7.91 9.64
N HIS A 309 -18.09 -8.97 9.24
CA HIS A 309 -16.69 -9.19 9.52
C HIS A 309 -15.83 -8.88 8.27
N ILE A 310 -14.79 -8.11 8.46
CA ILE A 310 -13.76 -7.87 7.43
C ILE A 310 -12.41 -8.22 8.03
N GLU A 311 -11.77 -9.27 7.50
CA GLU A 311 -10.43 -9.67 7.90
C GLU A 311 -9.40 -9.09 6.92
N LEU A 312 -8.42 -8.35 7.46
CA LEU A 312 -7.32 -7.80 6.66
C LEU A 312 -6.13 -8.76 6.63
N PRO A 313 -5.74 -9.23 5.44
CA PRO A 313 -4.59 -10.12 5.32
C PRO A 313 -3.29 -9.39 5.67
N PRO A 314 -2.34 -10.06 6.36
CA PRO A 314 -1.00 -9.54 6.55
C PRO A 314 -0.29 -9.37 5.20
N LEU A 315 0.73 -8.53 5.17
CA LEU A 315 1.48 -8.25 3.94
C LEU A 315 2.15 -9.50 3.36
N SER A 316 2.56 -10.43 4.21
CA SER A 316 3.11 -11.73 3.82
C SER A 316 2.15 -12.60 2.99
N LYS A 317 0.83 -12.43 3.14
CA LYS A 317 -0.20 -13.12 2.31
C LYS A 317 -0.59 -12.35 1.04
N ARG A 318 -0.02 -11.15 0.83
CA ARG A 318 -0.26 -10.30 -0.34
C ARG A 318 1.04 -9.72 -0.90
N LYS A 319 2.02 -10.58 -1.10
CA LYS A 319 3.37 -10.19 -1.57
C LYS A 319 3.36 -9.43 -2.91
N GLU A 320 2.35 -9.66 -3.73
CA GLU A 320 2.12 -8.94 -4.99
C GLU A 320 1.89 -7.44 -4.80
N ASP A 321 1.41 -7.03 -3.61
CA ASP A 321 1.16 -5.63 -3.29
C ASP A 321 2.42 -4.90 -2.77
N ILE A 322 3.47 -5.66 -2.36
CA ILE A 322 4.69 -5.07 -1.77
C ILE A 322 5.34 -4.03 -2.68
N PRO A 323 5.54 -4.31 -3.98
CA PRO A 323 6.17 -3.32 -4.86
C PRO A 323 5.34 -2.05 -5.00
N LEU A 324 4.01 -2.18 -5.14
CA LEU A 324 3.11 -1.03 -5.25
C LEU A 324 3.17 -0.14 -4.00
N LEU A 325 3.14 -0.78 -2.82
CA LEU A 325 3.25 -0.09 -1.53
C LEU A 325 4.62 0.58 -1.37
N ALA A 326 5.70 -0.14 -1.73
CA ALA A 326 7.06 0.38 -1.64
C ALA A 326 7.26 1.63 -2.50
N TYR A 327 6.81 1.62 -3.76
CA TYR A 327 6.89 2.79 -4.64
C TYR A 327 6.02 3.94 -4.14
N HIS A 328 4.80 3.68 -3.68
CA HIS A 328 3.94 4.72 -3.13
C HIS A 328 4.59 5.41 -1.92
N PHE A 329 5.11 4.64 -0.97
CA PHE A 329 5.76 5.22 0.20
C PHE A 329 7.07 5.93 -0.15
N MET A 330 7.83 5.39 -1.09
CA MET A 330 9.04 6.06 -1.61
C MET A 330 8.69 7.45 -2.17
N GLU A 331 7.71 7.55 -3.08
CA GLU A 331 7.28 8.84 -3.65
C GLU A 331 6.75 9.80 -2.58
N LYS A 332 5.88 9.30 -1.69
CA LYS A 332 5.32 10.09 -0.59
C LYS A 332 6.40 10.69 0.29
N TYR A 333 7.34 9.87 0.75
CA TYR A 333 8.39 10.35 1.67
C TYR A 333 9.52 11.08 0.96
N ALA A 334 9.81 10.80 -0.31
CA ALA A 334 10.71 11.60 -1.13
C ALA A 334 10.19 13.04 -1.25
N ARG A 335 8.89 13.20 -1.54
CA ARG A 335 8.23 14.51 -1.62
C ARG A 335 8.25 15.26 -0.27
N ILE A 336 7.88 14.58 0.83
CA ILE A 336 7.86 15.17 2.19
C ILE A 336 9.25 15.64 2.61
N ASN A 337 10.29 14.83 2.32
CA ASN A 337 11.65 15.12 2.71
C ASN A 337 12.44 15.93 1.66
N GLN A 338 11.78 16.38 0.59
CA GLN A 338 12.38 17.12 -0.53
C GLN A 338 13.64 16.43 -1.10
N LYS A 339 13.59 15.08 -1.15
CA LYS A 339 14.67 14.26 -1.75
C LYS A 339 14.23 13.76 -3.12
N ASP A 340 15.15 13.86 -4.10
CA ASP A 340 14.91 13.33 -5.45
C ASP A 340 15.26 11.82 -5.47
N ILE A 341 14.38 11.00 -4.82
CA ILE A 341 14.47 9.55 -4.84
C ILE A 341 13.39 9.06 -5.80
N ARG A 342 13.78 8.43 -6.89
CA ARG A 342 12.87 8.01 -7.96
C ARG A 342 12.69 6.51 -8.06
N GLU A 343 13.56 5.72 -7.43
CA GLU A 343 13.52 4.26 -7.52
C GLU A 343 13.99 3.51 -6.28
N ILE A 344 13.53 2.27 -6.19
CA ILE A 344 13.98 1.26 -5.25
C ILE A 344 14.87 0.30 -6.02
N SER A 345 16.11 0.10 -5.59
CA SER A 345 17.04 -0.83 -6.25
C SER A 345 16.49 -2.28 -6.21
N ALA A 346 16.84 -3.07 -7.23
CA ALA A 346 16.39 -4.46 -7.30
C ALA A 346 16.77 -5.29 -6.05
N PRO A 347 17.98 -5.18 -5.47
CA PRO A 347 18.30 -5.84 -4.21
C PRO A 347 17.44 -5.39 -3.03
N ALA A 348 17.11 -4.09 -2.95
CA ALA A 348 16.24 -3.57 -1.88
C ALA A 348 14.80 -4.09 -2.06
N MET A 349 14.27 -4.13 -3.28
CA MET A 349 12.96 -4.70 -3.56
C MET A 349 12.93 -6.19 -3.24
N GLN A 350 13.97 -6.94 -3.59
CA GLN A 350 14.08 -8.35 -3.27
C GLN A 350 14.12 -8.59 -1.75
N ALA A 351 14.84 -7.74 -1.01
CA ALA A 351 14.85 -7.82 0.45
C ALA A 351 13.47 -7.57 1.05
N LEU A 352 12.68 -6.62 0.49
CA LEU A 352 11.29 -6.38 0.90
C LEU A 352 10.37 -7.58 0.61
N LEU A 353 10.55 -8.26 -0.53
CA LEU A 353 9.76 -9.43 -0.92
C LEU A 353 10.08 -10.69 -0.11
N LEU A 354 11.32 -10.81 0.38
CA LEU A 354 11.79 -11.95 1.20
C LEU A 354 11.51 -11.77 2.69
N ASN A 355 11.18 -10.55 3.13
CA ASN A 355 10.86 -10.29 4.53
C ASN A 355 9.52 -10.96 4.90
N GLU A 356 9.49 -11.64 6.06
CA GLU A 356 8.32 -12.38 6.56
C GLU A 356 7.30 -11.47 7.27
#